data_c4deff0fb335396605460d8292ba03b1
#
_entry.id   c4deff0fb335396605460d8292ba03b1
#
_cell.length_a   1.000
_cell.length_b   1.000
_cell.length_c   1.000
_cell.angle_alpha   90.00
_cell.angle_beta   90.00
_cell.angle_gamma   90.00
#
_symmetry.space_group_name_H-M   'P 1'
#
loop_
_entity.id
_entity.type
_entity.pdbx_description
1 polymer ?
#
loop_
_entity_poly.entity_id
_entity_poly.type
_entity_poly.pdbx_seq_one_letter_code
_entity_poly.pdbx_strand_id
1 'polypeptide(L)'
;MFQRPPIITCREAYESALKRGFNPLCEDAWRLPMAIDLRREIQREMFGKNDAAGNQKFYKYCLEHKPLVCEECGCPINHPSAYNVSHILTRGAHPEMAHDPRNVNILCPKHHSSWEQATTRRGMLIEPKNERIIRQLKKEYQ
;
A
#
# COMPACT_ATOMS: atom_id res chain seq x y z
N MET A 1 19.10 7.04 21.83
CA MET A 1 17.78 7.66 21.77
C MET A 1 17.23 7.60 20.33
N PHE A 2 16.01 7.11 20.20
CA PHE A 2 15.40 6.93 18.89
C PHE A 2 14.93 8.29 18.35
N GLN A 3 15.53 8.76 17.26
CA GLN A 3 15.03 9.93 16.57
C GLN A 3 14.12 9.48 15.43
N ARG A 4 12.93 10.04 15.37
CA ARG A 4 12.05 9.82 14.24
C ARG A 4 12.69 10.45 13.00
N PRO A 5 12.64 9.77 11.83
CA PRO A 5 13.13 10.39 10.60
C PRO A 5 12.32 11.65 10.30
N PRO A 6 12.94 12.66 9.66
CA PRO A 6 12.22 13.88 9.30
C PRO A 6 11.11 13.59 8.29
N ILE A 7 10.01 14.32 8.41
CA ILE A 7 8.87 14.17 7.50
C ILE A 7 9.24 14.75 6.14
N ILE A 8 9.04 13.98 5.07
CA ILE A 8 9.22 14.45 3.70
C ILE A 8 8.04 15.38 3.36
N THR A 9 8.34 16.65 3.09
CA THR A 9 7.31 17.67 2.85
C THR A 9 7.38 18.30 1.46
N CYS A 10 8.42 17.97 0.66
CA CYS A 10 8.59 18.58 -0.65
C CYS A 10 9.05 17.53 -1.67
N ARG A 11 8.85 17.86 -2.96
CA ARG A 11 9.19 16.97 -4.06
C ARG A 11 10.67 16.66 -4.13
N GLU A 12 11.53 17.64 -3.87
CA GLU A 12 12.97 17.43 -3.93
C GLU A 12 13.42 16.36 -2.93
N ALA A 13 12.85 16.38 -1.72
CA ALA A 13 13.16 15.36 -0.72
C ALA A 13 12.63 13.99 -1.14
N TYR A 14 11.43 13.94 -1.74
CA TYR A 14 10.86 12.71 -2.28
C TYR A 14 11.74 12.12 -3.39
N GLU A 15 12.13 12.95 -4.37
CA GLU A 15 12.97 12.51 -5.47
C GLU A 15 14.35 12.07 -5.00
N SER A 16 14.91 12.76 -4.01
CA SER A 16 16.17 12.40 -3.39
C SER A 16 16.09 11.01 -2.74
N ALA A 17 14.99 10.72 -2.05
CA ALA A 17 14.79 9.42 -1.43
C ALA A 17 14.71 8.31 -2.49
N LEU A 18 14.01 8.56 -3.60
CA LEU A 18 13.93 7.60 -4.71
C LEU A 18 15.32 7.32 -5.30
N LYS A 19 16.14 8.34 -5.50
CA LYS A 19 17.50 8.18 -6.03
C LYS A 19 18.38 7.35 -5.10
N ARG A 20 18.13 7.40 -3.79
CA ARG A 20 18.85 6.60 -2.80
C ARG A 20 18.32 5.18 -2.66
N GLY A 21 17.29 4.81 -3.44
CA GLY A 21 16.71 3.49 -3.41
C GLY A 21 15.58 3.30 -2.40
N PHE A 22 15.10 4.37 -1.81
CA PHE A 22 13.94 4.33 -0.89
C PHE A 22 12.69 4.84 -1.61
N ASN A 23 11.58 4.14 -1.41
CA ASN A 23 10.31 4.55 -2.02
C ASN A 23 9.31 4.96 -0.93
N PRO A 24 9.20 6.27 -0.64
CA PRO A 24 8.32 6.73 0.43
C PRO A 24 6.84 6.42 0.23
N LEU A 25 6.39 6.16 -1.01
CA LEU A 25 5.02 5.74 -1.26
C LEU A 25 4.74 4.33 -0.72
N CYS A 26 5.75 3.45 -0.74
CA CYS A 26 5.60 2.05 -0.34
C CYS A 26 6.13 1.75 1.07
N GLU A 27 6.89 2.65 1.65
CA GLU A 27 7.47 2.44 2.97
C GLU A 27 6.48 2.76 4.09
N ASP A 28 6.70 2.14 5.25
CA ASP A 28 5.92 2.45 6.44
C ASP A 28 6.12 3.91 6.85
N ALA A 29 5.05 4.55 7.29
CA ALA A 29 5.05 5.97 7.61
C ALA A 29 6.10 6.34 8.67
N TRP A 30 6.38 5.45 9.62
CA TRP A 30 7.36 5.72 10.67
C TRP A 30 8.81 5.63 10.19
N ARG A 31 9.06 4.91 9.07
CA ARG A 31 10.41 4.77 8.50
C ARG A 31 10.75 5.92 7.57
N LEU A 32 9.82 6.26 6.68
CA LEU A 32 9.97 7.38 5.75
C LEU A 32 8.65 8.14 5.68
N PRO A 33 8.32 8.86 6.75
CA PRO A 33 7.03 9.57 6.79
C PRO A 33 6.98 10.67 5.73
N MET A 34 5.82 10.82 5.12
CA MET A 34 5.57 11.84 4.10
C MET A 34 4.34 12.65 4.51
N ALA A 35 4.39 13.96 4.31
CA ALA A 35 3.23 14.82 4.55
C ALA A 35 2.06 14.32 3.68
N ILE A 36 0.87 14.23 4.28
CA ILE A 36 -0.29 13.64 3.61
C ILE A 36 -0.68 14.39 2.34
N ASP A 37 -0.59 15.70 2.33
CA ASP A 37 -0.93 16.50 1.16
C ASP A 37 0.01 16.19 -0.02
N LEU A 38 1.29 16.08 0.26
CA LEU A 38 2.28 15.70 -0.77
C LEU A 38 2.04 14.27 -1.26
N ARG A 39 1.78 13.35 -0.34
CA ARG A 39 1.49 11.95 -0.68
C ARG A 39 0.28 11.86 -1.60
N ARG A 40 -0.80 12.54 -1.27
CA ARG A 40 -2.02 12.55 -2.08
C ARG A 40 -1.80 13.17 -3.45
N GLU A 41 -1.02 14.24 -3.52
CA GLU A 41 -0.66 14.89 -4.78
C GLU A 41 0.11 13.94 -5.70
N ILE A 42 1.13 13.26 -5.16
CA ILE A 42 1.94 12.31 -5.92
C ILE A 42 1.08 11.13 -6.38
N GLN A 43 0.23 10.60 -5.52
CA GLN A 43 -0.68 9.51 -5.89
C GLN A 43 -1.60 9.91 -7.04
N ARG A 44 -2.14 11.11 -6.99
CA ARG A 44 -3.04 11.61 -8.05
C ARG A 44 -2.31 11.77 -9.37
N GLU A 45 -1.08 12.26 -9.34
CA GLU A 45 -0.28 12.39 -10.55
C GLU A 45 0.08 11.04 -11.16
N MET A 46 0.41 10.05 -10.33
CA MET A 46 0.83 8.75 -10.80
C MET A 46 -0.34 7.89 -11.31
N PHE A 47 -1.46 7.95 -10.61
CA PHE A 47 -2.56 7.00 -10.84
C PHE A 47 -3.84 7.65 -11.33
N GLY A 48 -4.01 8.95 -11.11
CA GLY A 48 -5.25 9.63 -11.44
C GLY A 48 -6.35 9.35 -10.42
N LYS A 49 -7.58 9.19 -10.90
CA LYS A 49 -8.76 9.00 -10.06
C LYS A 49 -8.94 7.54 -9.67
N ASN A 50 -9.76 7.31 -8.65
CA ASN A 50 -10.21 5.97 -8.27
C ASN A 50 -11.29 5.49 -9.25
N ASP A 51 -10.85 5.14 -10.45
CA ASP A 51 -11.66 4.60 -11.54
C ASP A 51 -10.91 3.44 -12.20
N ALA A 52 -11.53 2.80 -13.20
CA ALA A 52 -10.93 1.64 -13.85
C ALA A 52 -9.52 1.89 -14.37
N ALA A 53 -9.31 3.04 -15.04
CA ALA A 53 -8.00 3.37 -15.62
C ALA A 53 -6.96 3.65 -14.52
N GLY A 54 -7.34 4.41 -13.50
CA GLY A 54 -6.45 4.71 -12.36
C GLY A 54 -6.11 3.45 -11.57
N ASN A 55 -7.08 2.58 -11.38
CA ASN A 55 -6.87 1.32 -10.67
C ASN A 55 -5.89 0.40 -11.41
N GLN A 56 -5.98 0.35 -12.74
CA GLN A 56 -5.04 -0.45 -13.53
C GLN A 56 -3.60 0.06 -13.39
N LYS A 57 -3.41 1.37 -13.44
CA LYS A 57 -2.09 1.98 -13.21
C LYS A 57 -1.56 1.66 -11.83
N PHE A 58 -2.43 1.72 -10.83
CA PHE A 58 -2.07 1.44 -9.45
C PHE A 58 -1.68 -0.03 -9.25
N TYR A 59 -2.46 -0.97 -9.80
CA TYR A 59 -2.15 -2.40 -9.69
C TYR A 59 -0.82 -2.72 -10.36
N LYS A 60 -0.58 -2.15 -11.54
CA LYS A 60 0.69 -2.34 -12.24
C LYS A 60 1.86 -1.85 -11.39
N TYR A 61 1.71 -0.68 -10.79
CA TYR A 61 2.74 -0.12 -9.90
C TYR A 61 3.03 -1.05 -8.73
N CYS A 62 1.99 -1.55 -8.06
CA CYS A 62 2.17 -2.46 -6.93
C CYS A 62 2.88 -3.74 -7.32
N LEU A 63 2.53 -4.31 -8.49
CA LEU A 63 3.17 -5.54 -8.97
C LEU A 63 4.62 -5.31 -9.39
N GLU A 64 4.98 -4.10 -9.79
CA GLU A 64 6.35 -3.75 -10.17
C GLU A 64 7.24 -3.44 -8.96
N HIS A 65 6.66 -2.96 -7.85
CA HIS A 65 7.42 -2.44 -6.72
C HIS A 65 7.34 -3.28 -5.45
N LYS A 66 6.50 -4.32 -5.43
CA LYS A 66 6.38 -5.20 -4.27
C LYS A 66 6.88 -6.60 -4.63
N PRO A 67 7.42 -7.35 -3.66
CA PRO A 67 7.81 -8.74 -3.92
C PRO A 67 6.62 -9.56 -4.39
N LEU A 68 6.81 -10.37 -5.43
CA LEU A 68 5.76 -11.21 -6.02
C LEU A 68 5.66 -12.54 -5.29
N VAL A 69 5.36 -12.46 -4.01
CA VAL A 69 5.22 -13.60 -3.10
C VAL A 69 4.00 -13.32 -2.24
N CYS A 70 3.16 -14.33 -2.04
CA CYS A 70 2.00 -14.17 -1.16
C CYS A 70 2.44 -13.82 0.26
N GLU A 71 1.97 -12.71 0.78
CA GLU A 71 2.36 -12.24 2.11
C GLU A 71 1.84 -13.15 3.22
N GLU A 72 0.81 -13.95 2.94
CA GLU A 72 0.24 -14.87 3.93
C GLU A 72 0.97 -16.22 3.95
N CYS A 73 1.11 -16.88 2.80
CA CYS A 73 1.63 -18.26 2.75
C CYS A 73 3.03 -18.38 2.14
N GLY A 74 3.58 -17.31 1.60
CA GLY A 74 4.93 -17.31 1.03
C GLY A 74 5.05 -17.97 -0.33
N CYS A 75 3.94 -18.39 -0.96
CA CYS A 75 4.03 -18.99 -2.28
C CYS A 75 4.39 -17.94 -3.35
N PRO A 76 5.24 -18.30 -4.33
CA PRO A 76 5.58 -17.37 -5.40
C PRO A 76 4.39 -17.10 -6.31
N ILE A 77 4.27 -15.86 -6.79
CA ILE A 77 3.24 -15.46 -7.74
C ILE A 77 3.85 -15.52 -9.14
N ASN A 78 3.64 -16.65 -9.83
CA ASN A 78 4.28 -16.89 -11.13
C ASN A 78 3.59 -16.16 -12.30
N HIS A 79 2.30 -15.88 -12.15
CA HIS A 79 1.50 -15.17 -13.17
C HIS A 79 0.80 -13.98 -12.52
N PRO A 80 1.55 -12.91 -12.23
CA PRO A 80 0.97 -11.77 -11.51
C PRO A 80 -0.14 -11.10 -12.30
N SER A 81 -1.22 -10.75 -11.60
CA SER A 81 -2.36 -10.04 -12.16
C SER A 81 -2.92 -9.08 -11.12
N ALA A 82 -3.85 -8.23 -11.55
CA ALA A 82 -4.53 -7.30 -10.65
C ALA A 82 -5.19 -8.03 -9.48
N TYR A 83 -5.61 -9.27 -9.65
CA TYR A 83 -6.23 -10.06 -8.58
C TYR A 83 -5.28 -10.37 -7.43
N ASN A 84 -3.98 -10.29 -7.64
CA ASN A 84 -3.00 -10.49 -6.57
C ASN A 84 -2.81 -9.25 -5.71
N VAL A 85 -3.35 -8.09 -6.11
CA VAL A 85 -3.29 -6.85 -5.33
C VAL A 85 -4.55 -6.77 -4.49
N SER A 86 -4.41 -7.06 -3.21
CA SER A 86 -5.54 -7.12 -2.27
C SER A 86 -5.58 -5.87 -1.40
N HIS A 87 -6.64 -5.09 -1.50
CA HIS A 87 -6.80 -3.90 -0.65
C HIS A 87 -7.06 -4.31 0.80
N ILE A 88 -6.34 -3.69 1.72
CA ILE A 88 -6.54 -3.90 3.17
C ILE A 88 -7.84 -3.22 3.59
N LEU A 89 -7.98 -1.94 3.29
CA LEU A 89 -9.23 -1.19 3.40
C LEU A 89 -9.82 -1.01 2.01
N THR A 90 -11.07 -1.39 1.83
CA THR A 90 -11.68 -1.46 0.49
C THR A 90 -11.75 -0.11 -0.21
N ARG A 91 -11.65 -0.13 -1.53
CA ARG A 91 -11.76 1.08 -2.36
C ARG A 91 -13.11 1.77 -2.22
N GLY A 92 -14.16 0.99 -2.05
CA GLY A 92 -15.51 1.53 -1.93
C GLY A 92 -15.75 2.26 -0.62
N ALA A 93 -15.27 1.70 0.50
CA ALA A 93 -15.44 2.30 1.81
C ALA A 93 -14.40 3.40 2.09
N HIS A 94 -13.21 3.29 1.48
CA HIS A 94 -12.08 4.21 1.74
C HIS A 94 -11.46 4.68 0.42
N PRO A 95 -12.22 5.44 -0.40
CA PRO A 95 -11.71 5.87 -1.70
C PRO A 95 -10.47 6.77 -1.61
N GLU A 96 -10.30 7.48 -0.51
CA GLU A 96 -9.13 8.35 -0.28
C GLU A 96 -7.83 7.55 -0.13
N MET A 97 -7.91 6.27 0.19
CA MET A 97 -6.76 5.39 0.37
C MET A 97 -6.63 4.35 -0.74
N ALA A 98 -7.48 4.43 -1.76
CA ALA A 98 -7.53 3.41 -2.81
C ALA A 98 -6.22 3.24 -3.56
N HIS A 99 -5.46 4.32 -3.73
CA HIS A 99 -4.19 4.31 -4.45
C HIS A 99 -2.98 4.54 -3.53
N ASP A 100 -3.10 4.13 -2.27
CA ASP A 100 -1.95 4.11 -1.37
C ASP A 100 -1.33 2.71 -1.40
N PRO A 101 -0.07 2.56 -1.87
CA PRO A 101 0.55 1.23 -1.95
C PRO A 101 0.70 0.53 -0.60
N ARG A 102 0.62 1.26 0.50
CA ARG A 102 0.64 0.66 1.84
C ARG A 102 -0.69 0.01 2.21
N ASN A 103 -1.76 0.35 1.50
CA ASN A 103 -3.11 -0.19 1.74
C ASN A 103 -3.37 -1.46 0.96
N VAL A 104 -2.34 -2.19 0.54
CA VAL A 104 -2.50 -3.43 -0.20
C VAL A 104 -1.52 -4.49 0.29
N ASN A 105 -1.95 -5.75 0.17
CA ASN A 105 -1.08 -6.91 0.29
C ASN A 105 -0.98 -7.58 -1.07
N ILE A 106 0.15 -8.22 -1.33
CA ILE A 106 0.26 -9.15 -2.46
C ILE A 106 -0.14 -10.52 -1.94
N LEU A 107 -1.21 -11.08 -2.48
CA LEU A 107 -1.77 -12.34 -2.01
C LEU A 107 -2.07 -13.26 -3.19
N CYS A 108 -1.91 -14.58 -2.98
CA CYS A 108 -2.41 -15.57 -3.92
C CYS A 108 -3.95 -15.53 -3.91
N PRO A 109 -4.60 -16.09 -4.95
CA PRO A 109 -6.07 -16.03 -5.03
C PRO A 109 -6.80 -16.55 -3.80
N LYS A 110 -6.29 -17.66 -3.23
CA LYS A 110 -6.88 -18.24 -2.02
C LYS A 110 -6.88 -17.25 -0.85
N HIS A 111 -5.74 -16.61 -0.60
CA HIS A 111 -5.62 -15.71 0.56
C HIS A 111 -6.20 -14.32 0.31
N HIS A 112 -6.29 -13.89 -0.95
CA HIS A 112 -7.06 -12.70 -1.30
C HIS A 112 -8.53 -12.91 -0.91
N SER A 113 -9.10 -14.06 -1.32
CA SER A 113 -10.48 -14.40 -0.95
C SER A 113 -10.65 -14.50 0.56
N SER A 114 -9.68 -15.09 1.27
CA SER A 114 -9.73 -15.21 2.72
C SER A 114 -9.74 -13.86 3.43
N TRP A 115 -8.97 -12.89 2.93
CA TRP A 115 -8.94 -11.55 3.52
C TRP A 115 -10.25 -10.80 3.32
N GLU A 116 -10.94 -11.00 2.21
CA GLU A 116 -12.19 -10.32 1.91
C GLU A 116 -13.34 -10.72 2.83
N GLN A 117 -13.25 -11.88 3.48
CA GLN A 117 -14.30 -12.38 4.36
C GLN A 117 -13.91 -12.20 5.83
N ALA A 118 -14.77 -11.57 6.60
CA ALA A 118 -14.49 -11.27 8.02
C ALA A 118 -14.22 -12.54 8.83
N THR A 119 -14.90 -13.67 8.51
CA THR A 119 -14.73 -14.91 9.26
C THR A 119 -13.38 -15.60 9.00
N THR A 120 -12.87 -15.52 7.76
CA THR A 120 -11.60 -16.16 7.39
C THR A 120 -10.42 -15.24 7.57
N ARG A 121 -10.64 -13.92 7.65
CA ARG A 121 -9.60 -12.93 7.92
C ARG A 121 -8.99 -13.12 9.30
N ARG A 122 -9.82 -13.50 10.28
CA ARG A 122 -9.35 -13.74 11.64
C ARG A 122 -8.42 -14.95 11.66
N GLY A 123 -7.27 -14.78 12.29
CA GLY A 123 -6.27 -15.82 12.37
C GLY A 123 -5.30 -15.89 11.20
N MET A 124 -5.48 -15.06 10.17
CA MET A 124 -4.47 -14.93 9.13
C MET A 124 -3.19 -14.32 9.72
N LEU A 125 -2.05 -14.76 9.22
CA LEU A 125 -0.76 -14.25 9.72
C LEU A 125 -0.58 -12.77 9.45
N ILE A 126 -1.16 -12.25 8.37
CA ILE A 126 -1.07 -10.83 8.03
C ILE A 126 -2.01 -9.95 8.84
N GLU A 127 -2.96 -10.52 9.58
CA GLU A 127 -3.95 -9.71 10.30
C GLU A 127 -3.34 -8.72 11.28
N PRO A 128 -2.41 -9.10 12.17
CA PRO A 128 -1.82 -8.12 13.10
C PRO A 128 -1.08 -6.98 12.40
N LYS A 129 -0.35 -7.31 11.34
CA LYS A 129 0.35 -6.30 10.52
C LYS A 129 -0.65 -5.36 9.86
N ASN A 130 -1.69 -5.92 9.27
CA ASN A 130 -2.71 -5.13 8.60
C ASN A 130 -3.48 -4.22 9.58
N GLU A 131 -3.73 -4.69 10.79
CA GLU A 131 -4.35 -3.87 11.82
C GLU A 131 -3.51 -2.63 12.16
N ARG A 132 -2.19 -2.79 12.24
CA ARG A 132 -1.29 -1.64 12.44
C ARG A 132 -1.33 -0.67 11.27
N ILE A 133 -1.34 -1.20 10.04
CA ILE A 133 -1.43 -0.39 8.82
C ILE A 133 -2.75 0.39 8.82
N ILE A 134 -3.86 -0.27 9.13
CA ILE A 134 -5.20 0.36 9.18
C ILE A 134 -5.18 1.54 10.15
N ARG A 135 -4.67 1.34 11.35
CA ARG A 135 -4.61 2.42 12.35
C ARG A 135 -3.77 3.59 11.86
N GLN A 136 -2.62 3.31 11.26
CA GLN A 136 -1.73 4.34 10.75
C GLN A 136 -2.37 5.12 9.60
N LEU A 137 -2.97 4.41 8.64
CA LEU A 137 -3.62 5.06 7.50
C LEU A 137 -4.79 5.93 7.95
N LYS A 138 -5.65 5.42 8.83
CA LYS A 138 -6.78 6.21 9.34
C LYS A 138 -6.32 7.47 10.06
N LYS A 139 -5.23 7.39 10.78
CA LYS A 139 -4.64 8.55 11.46
C LYS A 139 -4.13 9.59 10.47
N GLU A 140 -3.42 9.14 9.42
CA GLU A 140 -2.85 10.06 8.43
C GLU A 140 -3.88 10.75 7.55
N TYR A 141 -4.96 10.04 7.21
CA TYR A 141 -5.98 10.53 6.27
C TYR A 141 -7.14 11.26 6.94
N GLN A 142 -7.07 11.47 8.22
CA GLN A 142 -8.08 12.27 8.94
C GLN A 142 -8.04 13.73 8.57
#